data_400116f88e129b4bf6bb84e2e7268f7e
#
_entry.id   400116f88e129b4bf6bb84e2e7268f7e
#
_cell.length_a   1.000
_cell.length_b   1.000
_cell.length_c   1.000
_cell.angle_alpha   90.00
_cell.angle_beta   90.00
_cell.angle_gamma   90.00
#
_symmetry.space_group_name_H-M   'P 1'
#
loop_
_entity.id
_entity.type
_entity.pdbx_description
1 polymer ?
#
loop_
_entity_poly.entity_id
_entity_poly.type
_entity_poly.pdbx_seq_one_letter_code
_entity_poly.pdbx_strand_id
1 'polypeptide(L)'
;MTEKTRYSDEELEEFRQIINEKMALVKRDYDQMMRVLTNQDSNDVDDTSPTYKALEEGSATQSKEELITMAARQQKFIQGLKAALVRIENKTYGIDRITGKLIPKERLRAVPHATLSVESKMNQNKK
;
A
#
# COMPACT_ATOMS: atom_id res chain seq x y z
N MET A 1 -6.00 13.34 -33.59
CA MET A 1 -6.22 12.52 -32.39
C MET A 1 -5.46 13.05 -31.22
N THR A 2 -6.15 13.34 -30.16
CA THR A 2 -5.51 13.85 -28.96
C THR A 2 -4.99 12.68 -28.13
N GLU A 3 -3.77 12.80 -27.65
CA GLU A 3 -3.24 11.83 -26.74
C GLU A 3 -4.02 11.88 -25.43
N LYS A 4 -4.22 10.72 -24.83
CA LYS A 4 -4.86 10.61 -23.55
C LYS A 4 -3.90 11.14 -22.48
N THR A 5 -4.29 12.21 -21.81
CA THR A 5 -3.43 12.85 -20.81
C THR A 5 -3.81 12.49 -19.39
N ARG A 6 -4.97 11.87 -19.20
CA ARG A 6 -5.39 11.38 -17.88
C ARG A 6 -6.37 10.22 -18.07
N TYR A 7 -6.56 9.45 -17.04
CA TYR A 7 -7.55 8.38 -17.06
C TYR A 7 -8.95 8.96 -16.98
N SER A 8 -9.90 8.29 -17.62
CA SER A 8 -11.29 8.72 -17.59
C SER A 8 -11.88 8.58 -16.19
N ASP A 9 -13.00 9.26 -15.96
CA ASP A 9 -13.67 9.16 -14.67
C ASP A 9 -14.08 7.72 -14.36
N GLU A 10 -14.47 6.95 -15.37
CA GLU A 10 -14.82 5.54 -15.19
C GLU A 10 -13.61 4.72 -14.79
N GLU A 11 -12.47 4.96 -15.44
CA GLU A 11 -11.24 4.27 -15.10
C GLU A 11 -10.76 4.64 -13.70
N LEU A 12 -10.89 5.91 -13.34
CA LEU A 12 -10.52 6.35 -12.02
C LEU A 12 -11.38 5.69 -10.93
N GLU A 13 -12.67 5.51 -11.21
CA GLU A 13 -13.55 4.84 -10.27
C GLU A 13 -13.16 3.38 -10.09
N GLU A 14 -12.77 2.71 -11.17
CA GLU A 14 -12.27 1.35 -11.10
C GLU A 14 -11.05 1.26 -10.17
N PHE A 15 -10.12 2.17 -10.34
CA PHE A 15 -8.93 2.20 -9.49
C PHE A 15 -9.26 2.59 -8.06
N ARG A 16 -10.24 3.46 -7.86
CA ARG A 16 -10.68 3.81 -6.51
C ARG A 16 -11.15 2.57 -5.76
N GLN A 17 -11.92 1.72 -6.41
CA GLN A 17 -12.38 0.48 -5.78
C GLN A 17 -11.23 -0.45 -5.44
N ILE A 18 -10.28 -0.60 -6.35
CA ILE A 18 -9.10 -1.43 -6.11
C ILE A 18 -8.33 -0.90 -4.89
N ILE A 19 -8.13 0.40 -4.84
CA ILE A 19 -7.39 1.03 -3.74
C ILE A 19 -8.12 0.86 -2.41
N ASN A 20 -9.43 1.05 -2.41
CA ASN A 20 -10.21 0.91 -1.18
C ASN A 20 -10.18 -0.53 -0.65
N GLU A 21 -10.28 -1.51 -1.53
CA GLU A 21 -10.19 -2.92 -1.15
C GLU A 21 -8.81 -3.24 -0.57
N LYS A 22 -7.78 -2.77 -1.25
CA LYS A 22 -6.41 -2.99 -0.79
C LYS A 22 -6.18 -2.32 0.54
N MET A 23 -6.67 -1.10 0.70
CA MET A 23 -6.50 -0.35 1.94
C MET A 23 -7.18 -1.05 3.11
N ALA A 24 -8.36 -1.60 2.90
CA ALA A 24 -9.07 -2.32 3.95
C ALA A 24 -8.25 -3.52 4.45
N LEU A 25 -7.65 -4.26 3.53
CA LEU A 25 -6.82 -5.41 3.88
C LEU A 25 -5.55 -4.98 4.61
N VAL A 26 -4.89 -3.96 4.11
CA VAL A 26 -3.63 -3.49 4.71
C VAL A 26 -3.88 -2.91 6.10
N LYS A 27 -4.97 -2.17 6.27
CA LYS A 27 -5.31 -1.61 7.58
C LYS A 27 -5.62 -2.70 8.58
N ARG A 28 -6.29 -3.75 8.16
CA ARG A 28 -6.57 -4.89 9.04
C ARG A 28 -5.27 -5.52 9.54
N ASP A 29 -4.34 -5.76 8.61
CA ASP A 29 -3.06 -6.34 8.97
C ASP A 29 -2.28 -5.43 9.89
N TYR A 30 -2.28 -4.14 9.60
CA TYR A 30 -1.59 -3.17 10.43
C TYR A 30 -2.18 -3.15 11.85
N ASP A 31 -3.50 -3.13 11.96
CA ASP A 31 -4.16 -3.12 13.26
C ASP A 31 -3.82 -4.36 14.07
N GLN A 32 -3.74 -5.52 13.41
CA GLN A 32 -3.34 -6.75 14.08
C GLN A 32 -1.92 -6.69 14.59
N MET A 33 -1.00 -6.15 13.77
CA MET A 33 0.38 -5.98 14.20
C MET A 33 0.49 -5.05 15.40
N MET A 34 -0.24 -3.94 15.35
CA MET A 34 -0.20 -2.97 16.45
C MET A 34 -0.83 -3.56 17.70
N ARG A 35 -1.85 -4.37 17.56
CA ARG A 35 -2.47 -5.04 18.71
C ARG A 35 -1.48 -5.98 19.39
N VAL A 36 -0.74 -6.74 18.60
CA VAL A 36 0.29 -7.62 19.13
C VAL A 36 1.36 -6.82 19.86
N LEU A 37 1.81 -5.72 19.25
CA LEU A 37 2.86 -4.90 19.83
C LEU A 37 2.43 -4.24 21.15
N THR A 38 1.19 -3.77 21.20
CA THR A 38 0.72 -3.04 22.37
C THR A 38 0.24 -3.96 23.50
N ASN A 39 -0.12 -5.20 23.16
CA ASN A 39 -0.67 -6.15 24.13
C ASN A 39 0.29 -7.29 24.43
N GLN A 40 1.58 -7.09 24.20
CA GLN A 40 2.56 -8.16 24.42
C GLN A 40 2.58 -8.66 25.85
N ASP A 41 2.27 -7.79 26.81
CA ASP A 41 2.27 -8.15 28.22
C ASP A 41 0.88 -8.52 28.71
N SER A 42 -0.10 -8.57 27.81
CA SER A 42 -1.48 -8.86 28.15
C SER A 42 -1.81 -10.31 27.81
N ASN A 43 -2.59 -10.95 28.66
CA ASN A 43 -3.08 -12.30 28.40
C ASN A 43 -4.38 -12.29 27.59
N ASP A 44 -4.84 -11.11 27.20
CA ASP A 44 -6.10 -10.98 26.48
C ASP A 44 -5.93 -10.94 24.98
N VAL A 45 -4.76 -11.31 24.49
CA VAL A 45 -4.51 -11.34 23.06
C VAL A 45 -5.31 -12.46 22.42
N ASP A 46 -6.04 -12.12 21.37
CA ASP A 46 -6.81 -13.10 20.62
C ASP A 46 -5.86 -13.99 19.82
N ASP A 47 -5.72 -15.23 20.24
CA ASP A 47 -4.80 -16.16 19.61
C ASP A 47 -5.34 -16.75 18.31
N THR A 48 -6.52 -16.31 17.87
CA THR A 48 -7.03 -16.73 16.57
C THR A 48 -6.45 -15.90 15.42
N SER A 49 -5.75 -14.80 15.75
CA SER A 49 -5.13 -13.96 14.74
C SER A 49 -3.99 -14.72 14.06
N PRO A 50 -3.98 -14.77 12.72
CA PRO A 50 -2.86 -15.41 12.01
C PRO A 50 -1.51 -14.78 12.33
N THR A 51 -1.50 -13.46 12.52
CA THR A 51 -0.27 -12.75 12.87
C THR A 51 0.24 -13.19 14.23
N TYR A 52 -0.67 -13.30 15.19
CA TYR A 52 -0.32 -13.73 16.52
C TYR A 52 0.20 -15.17 16.52
N LYS A 53 -0.47 -16.05 15.77
CA LYS A 53 -0.04 -17.42 15.67
C LYS A 53 1.35 -17.55 15.07
N ALA A 54 1.62 -16.78 14.03
CA ALA A 54 2.93 -16.81 13.41
C ALA A 54 4.01 -16.38 14.39
N LEU A 55 3.72 -15.38 15.20
CA LEU A 55 4.64 -14.92 16.21
C LEU A 55 4.88 -15.97 17.29
N GLU A 56 3.83 -16.67 17.69
CA GLU A 56 3.93 -17.65 18.75
C GLU A 56 4.64 -18.92 18.28
N GLU A 57 4.33 -19.40 17.10
CA GLU A 57 4.82 -20.67 16.63
C GLU A 57 6.20 -20.64 15.99
N GLY A 58 6.47 -19.64 15.20
CA GLY A 58 7.67 -19.66 14.41
C GLY A 58 8.66 -18.57 14.72
N SER A 59 8.29 -17.67 15.57
CA SER A 59 9.11 -16.49 15.69
C SER A 59 9.17 -15.94 17.10
N ALA A 60 9.32 -16.85 18.02
CA ALA A 60 9.69 -16.41 19.35
C ALA A 60 10.94 -15.55 19.28
N THR A 61 11.74 -15.78 18.23
CA THR A 61 12.93 -15.01 17.98
C THR A 61 12.69 -13.79 17.11
N GLN A 62 11.51 -13.69 16.52
CA GLN A 62 11.21 -12.50 15.74
C GLN A 62 11.09 -11.34 16.69
N SER A 63 12.02 -10.46 16.60
CA SER A 63 12.12 -9.39 17.55
C SER A 63 10.99 -8.41 17.41
N LYS A 64 10.73 -7.72 18.50
CA LYS A 64 9.81 -6.60 18.50
C LYS A 64 10.22 -5.57 17.47
N GLU A 65 11.52 -5.42 17.26
CA GLU A 65 12.05 -4.49 16.28
C GLU A 65 11.63 -4.85 14.86
N GLU A 66 11.62 -6.12 14.54
CA GLU A 66 11.17 -6.55 13.21
C GLU A 66 9.70 -6.25 13.00
N LEU A 67 8.88 -6.47 14.02
CA LEU A 67 7.47 -6.15 13.96
C LEU A 67 7.25 -4.65 13.78
N ILE A 68 8.01 -3.84 14.51
CA ILE A 68 7.92 -2.39 14.37
C ILE A 68 8.28 -1.96 12.96
N THR A 69 9.32 -2.57 12.39
CA THR A 69 9.72 -2.27 11.02
C THR A 69 8.63 -2.64 10.02
N MET A 70 8.02 -3.81 10.20
CA MET A 70 6.93 -4.24 9.33
C MET A 70 5.72 -3.31 9.45
N ALA A 71 5.38 -2.92 10.68
CA ALA A 71 4.26 -2.01 10.91
C ALA A 71 4.53 -0.65 10.26
N ALA A 72 5.77 -0.17 10.33
CA ALA A 72 6.13 1.08 9.69
C ALA A 72 5.97 1.01 8.17
N ARG A 73 6.33 -0.12 7.57
CA ARG A 73 6.14 -0.32 6.13
C ARG A 73 4.67 -0.32 5.76
N GLN A 74 3.85 -0.98 6.56
CA GLN A 74 2.41 -1.02 6.34
C GLN A 74 1.80 0.37 6.44
N GLN A 75 2.24 1.14 7.41
CA GLN A 75 1.77 2.51 7.58
C GLN A 75 2.12 3.37 6.38
N LYS A 76 3.32 3.22 5.87
CA LYS A 76 3.78 3.95 4.70
C LYS A 76 2.94 3.58 3.47
N PHE A 77 2.62 2.30 3.34
CA PHE A 77 1.78 1.82 2.26
C PHE A 77 0.37 2.42 2.36
N ILE A 78 -0.19 2.43 3.57
CA ILE A 78 -1.52 3.02 3.79
C ILE A 78 -1.50 4.50 3.39
N GLN A 79 -0.47 5.22 3.75
CA GLN A 79 -0.36 6.63 3.38
C GLN A 79 -0.25 6.81 1.87
N GLY A 80 0.47 5.91 1.21
CA GLY A 80 0.56 5.93 -0.25
C GLY A 80 -0.79 5.70 -0.90
N LEU A 81 -1.57 4.77 -0.36
CA LEU A 81 -2.91 4.50 -0.87
C LEU A 81 -3.85 5.68 -0.65
N LYS A 82 -3.76 6.33 0.51
CA LYS A 82 -4.54 7.54 0.78
C LYS A 82 -4.20 8.65 -0.18
N ALA A 83 -2.91 8.85 -0.45
CA ALA A 83 -2.47 9.85 -1.41
C ALA A 83 -2.98 9.53 -2.81
N ALA A 84 -3.04 8.24 -3.16
CA ALA A 84 -3.59 7.83 -4.45
C ALA A 84 -5.07 8.21 -4.57
N LEU A 85 -5.83 8.04 -3.50
CA LEU A 85 -7.24 8.46 -3.50
C LEU A 85 -7.39 9.96 -3.71
N VAL A 86 -6.50 10.75 -3.11
CA VAL A 86 -6.51 12.20 -3.33
C VAL A 86 -6.24 12.53 -4.79
N ARG A 87 -5.30 11.81 -5.42
CA ARG A 87 -5.02 12.04 -6.85
C ARG A 87 -6.22 11.68 -7.71
N ILE A 88 -6.97 10.64 -7.33
CA ILE A 88 -8.20 10.29 -8.05
C ILE A 88 -9.20 11.44 -7.96
N GLU A 89 -9.37 12.02 -6.79
CA GLU A 89 -10.25 13.17 -6.61
C GLU A 89 -9.82 14.34 -7.49
N ASN A 90 -8.53 14.56 -7.61
CA ASN A 90 -7.97 15.66 -8.40
C ASN A 90 -7.80 15.32 -9.87
N LYS A 91 -8.16 14.10 -10.29
CA LYS A 91 -8.03 13.65 -11.67
C LYS A 91 -6.58 13.56 -12.15
N THR A 92 -5.65 13.39 -11.22
CA THR A 92 -4.22 13.29 -11.55
C THR A 92 -3.66 11.89 -11.28
N TYR A 93 -4.49 10.96 -10.87
CA TYR A 93 -4.05 9.61 -10.59
C TYR A 93 -3.53 8.92 -11.86
N GLY A 94 -2.48 8.13 -11.69
CA GLY A 94 -1.93 7.33 -12.79
C GLY A 94 -1.06 8.09 -13.76
N ILE A 95 -0.68 9.31 -13.41
CA ILE A 95 0.20 10.11 -14.25
C ILE A 95 1.61 10.04 -13.66
N ASP A 96 2.57 9.64 -14.50
CA ASP A 96 3.97 9.56 -14.10
C ASP A 96 4.48 10.96 -13.76
N ARG A 97 4.96 11.15 -12.55
CA ARG A 97 5.37 12.49 -12.09
C ARG A 97 6.65 13.00 -12.76
N ILE A 98 7.36 12.15 -13.45
CA ILE A 98 8.58 12.56 -14.15
C ILE A 98 8.28 12.90 -15.60
N THR A 99 7.55 12.03 -16.31
CA THR A 99 7.31 12.19 -17.73
C THR A 99 5.98 12.87 -18.06
N GLY A 100 5.05 12.89 -17.11
CA GLY A 100 3.72 13.41 -17.37
C GLY A 100 2.84 12.47 -18.19
N LYS A 101 3.36 11.29 -18.53
CA LYS A 101 2.61 10.31 -19.31
C LYS A 101 1.86 9.36 -18.37
N LEU A 102 0.86 8.70 -18.93
CA LEU A 102 0.08 7.76 -18.13
C LEU A 102 0.90 6.53 -17.77
N ILE A 103 0.80 6.12 -16.52
CA ILE A 103 1.37 4.86 -16.06
C ILE A 103 0.46 3.74 -16.58
N PRO A 104 1.01 2.65 -17.13
CA PRO A 104 0.18 1.56 -17.62
C PRO A 104 -0.73 0.98 -16.56
N LYS A 105 -1.93 0.60 -16.95
CA LYS A 105 -2.91 0.04 -16.02
C LYS A 105 -2.38 -1.20 -15.30
N GLU A 106 -1.61 -2.02 -15.98
CA GLU A 106 -1.03 -3.21 -15.38
C GLU A 106 -0.16 -2.86 -14.18
N ARG A 107 0.63 -1.81 -14.33
CA ARG A 107 1.48 -1.32 -13.23
C ARG A 107 0.62 -0.82 -12.08
N LEU A 108 -0.45 -0.09 -12.39
CA LEU A 108 -1.33 0.45 -11.36
C LEU A 108 -2.12 -0.63 -10.64
N ARG A 109 -2.46 -1.71 -11.31
CA ARG A 109 -3.12 -2.83 -10.65
C ARG A 109 -2.19 -3.56 -9.70
N ALA A 110 -0.93 -3.68 -10.09
CA ALA A 110 0.09 -4.31 -9.24
C ALA A 110 0.54 -3.39 -8.12
N VAL A 111 0.69 -2.11 -8.42
CA VAL A 111 1.16 -1.13 -7.43
C VAL A 111 0.21 0.08 -7.49
N PRO A 112 -0.93 0.01 -6.81
CA PRO A 112 -1.96 1.06 -6.93
C PRO A 112 -1.51 2.45 -6.50
N HIS A 113 -0.49 2.54 -5.66
CA HIS A 113 0.02 3.83 -5.18
C HIS A 113 1.21 4.34 -6.00
N ALA A 114 1.49 3.71 -7.15
CA ALA A 114 2.63 4.08 -7.97
C ALA A 114 2.48 5.51 -8.50
N THR A 115 3.57 6.24 -8.49
CA THR A 115 3.66 7.57 -9.08
C THR A 115 4.65 7.61 -10.23
N LEU A 116 5.28 6.48 -10.53
CA LEU A 116 6.26 6.33 -11.59
C LEU A 116 5.96 5.07 -12.38
N SER A 117 6.16 5.14 -13.68
CA SER A 117 6.19 3.94 -14.50
C SER A 117 7.43 3.12 -14.14
N VAL A 118 7.45 1.86 -14.57
CA VAL A 118 8.63 1.02 -14.35
C VAL A 118 9.85 1.66 -14.99
N GLU A 119 9.68 2.19 -16.19
CA GLU A 119 10.78 2.83 -16.91
C GLU A 119 11.35 4.03 -16.14
N SER A 120 10.48 4.90 -15.65
CA SER A 120 10.91 6.07 -14.90
C SER A 120 11.60 5.68 -13.60
N LYS A 121 11.09 4.67 -12.93
CA LYS A 121 11.69 4.20 -11.69
C LYS A 121 13.07 3.62 -11.92
N MET A 122 13.24 2.87 -12.99
CA MET A 122 14.54 2.31 -13.33
C MET A 122 15.54 3.41 -13.66
N ASN A 123 15.10 4.42 -14.41
CA ASN A 123 15.96 5.53 -14.75
C ASN A 123 16.37 6.33 -13.52
N GLN A 124 15.46 6.49 -12.56
CA GLN A 124 15.75 7.17 -11.32
C GLN A 124 16.82 6.45 -10.51
N ASN A 125 16.80 5.13 -10.54
CA ASN A 125 17.75 4.32 -9.78
C ASN A 125 19.11 4.17 -10.45
N LYS A 126 19.26 4.71 -11.64
CA LYS A 126 20.50 4.58 -12.41
C LYS A 126 21.56 5.63 -12.12
N LYS A 127 21.44 6.34 -11.09
CA LYS A 127 22.46 7.35 -10.75
C LYS A 127 23.76 6.74 -10.32
#